data_1698644d6b0c88917fc7cd060b00ed3b
#
_entry.id   1698644d6b0c88917fc7cd060b00ed3b
#
_cell.length_a   1.000
_cell.length_b   1.000
_cell.length_c   1.000
_cell.angle_alpha   90.00
_cell.angle_beta   90.00
_cell.angle_gamma   90.00
#
_symmetry.space_group_name_H-M   'P 1'
#
loop_
_entity.id
_entity.type
_entity.pdbx_description
1 polymer ?
#
loop_
_entity_poly.entity_id
_entity_poly.type
_entity_poly.pdbx_seq_one_letter_code
_entity_poly.pdbx_strand_id
1 'polypeptide(L)'
;MVRAFAPGKCILFGEHAVVYGHPAVAVAIDSGVEVELTESNSWTIEGMSFEAHRHPHISHILNDVFGYDGVPLRMEISSGLFSAAGLGSSAALSNAMSAAVQCLTQPDDEIDSVQLARIGHAAEVKAQAGRASPTDTATSALGGCVVVSGDIVDGAEHVFDASLVTPEGERKWSICKVNLPPEIDAWLVLGFTGIGSPTGEMVAGVARLLEQDPSKHADMEAIARITQAGLTALGAGNLEAVGMAMDACHVRLQSLEVSSPELDALVEAVRPHSLGAKLTGAGGGGCMVALTNEPQRVAEAIEVAGGTPLISRLGAEGVRILT
;
A
#
# COMPACT_ATOMS: atom_id res chain seq x y z
N MET A 1 -18.05 17.23 -14.43
CA MET A 1 -16.97 17.15 -13.42
C MET A 1 -17.20 15.89 -12.61
N VAL A 2 -16.17 15.05 -12.49
CA VAL A 2 -16.19 13.82 -11.69
C VAL A 2 -14.98 13.86 -10.76
N ARG A 3 -15.17 13.49 -9.49
CA ARG A 3 -14.10 13.40 -8.50
C ARG A 3 -14.08 12.00 -7.91
N ALA A 4 -12.89 11.40 -7.81
CA ALA A 4 -12.68 10.10 -7.18
C ALA A 4 -11.49 10.15 -6.24
N PHE A 5 -11.55 9.32 -5.21
CA PHE A 5 -10.49 9.17 -4.22
C PHE A 5 -10.11 7.70 -4.09
N ALA A 6 -8.83 7.43 -3.95
CA ALA A 6 -8.34 6.12 -3.54
C ALA A 6 -7.28 6.29 -2.43
N PRO A 7 -7.36 5.48 -1.37
CA PRO A 7 -6.44 5.55 -0.24
C PRO A 7 -5.04 5.06 -0.61
N GLY A 8 -4.04 5.55 0.11
CA GLY A 8 -2.74 4.90 0.21
C GLY A 8 -2.81 3.64 1.08
N LYS A 9 -1.66 3.04 1.33
CA LYS A 9 -1.54 1.84 2.17
C LYS A 9 -0.26 1.86 3.01
N CYS A 10 -0.25 1.08 4.08
CA CYS A 10 0.97 0.64 4.73
C CYS A 10 0.95 -0.89 4.88
N ILE A 11 2.12 -1.50 5.05
CA ILE A 11 2.25 -2.94 5.33
C ILE A 11 2.43 -3.12 6.83
N LEU A 12 1.57 -3.92 7.46
CA LEU A 12 1.69 -4.28 8.87
C LEU A 12 2.62 -5.47 9.08
N PHE A 13 2.58 -6.45 8.17
CA PHE A 13 3.35 -7.69 8.28
C PHE A 13 3.69 -8.22 6.89
N GLY A 14 4.82 -8.95 6.79
CA GLY A 14 5.14 -9.74 5.61
C GLY A 14 6.00 -9.02 4.56
N GLU A 15 6.54 -7.84 4.89
CA GLU A 15 7.51 -7.15 4.02
C GLU A 15 8.65 -8.09 3.63
N HIS A 16 9.13 -8.00 2.42
CA HIS A 16 10.13 -8.86 1.80
C HIS A 16 9.72 -10.34 1.69
N ALA A 17 9.14 -10.94 2.74
CA ALA A 17 8.71 -12.34 2.71
C ALA A 17 7.64 -12.61 1.63
N VAL A 18 6.81 -11.64 1.30
CA VAL A 18 5.80 -11.72 0.23
C VAL A 18 6.43 -11.95 -1.15
N VAL A 19 7.64 -11.51 -1.38
CA VAL A 19 8.38 -11.75 -2.64
C VAL A 19 8.68 -13.24 -2.82
N TYR A 20 8.76 -13.98 -1.71
CA TYR A 20 9.05 -15.42 -1.65
C TYR A 20 7.77 -16.27 -1.46
N GLY A 21 6.59 -15.69 -1.66
CA GLY A 21 5.30 -16.40 -1.62
C GLY A 21 4.65 -16.47 -0.24
N HIS A 22 5.27 -15.90 0.80
CA HIS A 22 4.67 -15.80 2.13
C HIS A 22 3.58 -14.71 2.17
N PRO A 23 2.64 -14.77 3.12
CA PRO A 23 1.60 -13.76 3.23
C PRO A 23 2.15 -12.39 3.65
N ALA A 24 1.56 -11.32 3.12
CA ALA A 24 1.69 -9.97 3.63
C ALA A 24 0.31 -9.40 3.96
N VAL A 25 0.24 -8.62 5.05
CA VAL A 25 -0.95 -7.89 5.48
C VAL A 25 -0.71 -6.41 5.23
N ALA A 26 -1.48 -5.83 4.31
CA ALA A 26 -1.48 -4.41 4.01
C ALA A 26 -2.79 -3.77 4.46
N VAL A 27 -2.72 -2.51 4.88
CA VAL A 27 -3.86 -1.76 5.41
C VAL A 27 -4.01 -0.45 4.66
N ALA A 28 -5.23 -0.15 4.23
CA ALA A 28 -5.57 1.14 3.65
C ALA A 28 -5.52 2.24 4.73
N ILE A 29 -5.02 3.41 4.35
CA ILE A 29 -4.89 4.60 5.21
C ILE A 29 -5.79 5.73 4.73
N ASP A 30 -6.24 6.62 5.63
CA ASP A 30 -7.19 7.70 5.32
C ASP A 30 -6.64 8.72 4.30
N SER A 31 -5.33 8.87 4.22
CA SER A 31 -4.69 9.68 3.19
C SER A 31 -4.53 8.90 1.88
N GLY A 32 -4.67 9.60 0.77
CA GLY A 32 -4.64 8.95 -0.55
C GLY A 32 -4.44 9.95 -1.68
N VAL A 33 -4.92 9.57 -2.85
CA VAL A 33 -4.90 10.38 -4.07
C VAL A 33 -6.33 10.69 -4.48
N GLU A 34 -6.58 11.96 -4.74
CA GLU A 34 -7.81 12.45 -5.35
C GLU A 34 -7.55 12.81 -6.81
N VAL A 35 -8.45 12.42 -7.69
CA VAL A 35 -8.46 12.75 -9.12
C VAL A 35 -9.75 13.50 -9.43
N GLU A 36 -9.64 14.67 -10.06
CA GLU A 36 -10.75 15.41 -10.62
C GLU A 36 -10.64 15.44 -12.13
N LEU A 37 -11.71 15.01 -12.82
CA LEU A 37 -11.85 15.05 -14.27
C LEU A 37 -12.92 16.07 -14.67
N THR A 38 -12.53 17.01 -15.53
CA THR A 38 -13.45 18.02 -16.08
C THR A 38 -13.29 18.06 -17.59
N GLU A 39 -14.41 18.11 -18.33
CA GLU A 39 -14.40 18.33 -19.78
C GLU A 39 -13.70 19.65 -20.12
N SER A 40 -12.90 19.64 -21.18
CA SER A 40 -12.04 20.77 -21.57
C SER A 40 -11.89 20.82 -23.10
N ASN A 41 -11.30 21.89 -23.60
CA ASN A 41 -10.96 22.04 -25.03
C ASN A 41 -9.61 21.41 -25.38
N SER A 42 -8.82 20.98 -24.38
CA SER A 42 -7.51 20.36 -24.56
C SER A 42 -7.18 19.40 -23.44
N TRP A 43 -6.39 18.39 -23.75
CA TRP A 43 -5.89 17.44 -22.77
C TRP A 43 -4.83 18.09 -21.88
N THR A 44 -5.12 18.22 -20.59
CA THR A 44 -4.18 18.77 -19.60
C THR A 44 -4.14 17.92 -18.33
N ILE A 45 -3.00 17.92 -17.68
CA ILE A 45 -2.77 17.33 -16.36
C ILE A 45 -1.99 18.32 -15.50
N GLU A 46 -2.48 18.64 -14.31
CA GLU A 46 -1.85 19.64 -13.41
C GLU A 46 -1.53 20.95 -14.14
N GLY A 47 -2.44 21.43 -15.00
CA GLY A 47 -2.27 22.64 -15.80
C GLY A 47 -1.29 22.54 -16.98
N MET A 48 -0.60 21.41 -17.14
CA MET A 48 0.33 21.15 -18.25
C MET A 48 -0.34 20.31 -19.35
N SER A 49 0.20 20.35 -20.56
CA SER A 49 -0.25 19.47 -21.66
C SER A 49 -0.06 18.00 -21.28
N PHE A 50 -1.09 17.18 -21.43
CA PHE A 50 -1.01 15.74 -21.19
C PHE A 50 -0.22 15.04 -22.28
N GLU A 51 0.82 14.31 -21.89
CA GLU A 51 1.64 13.50 -22.78
C GLU A 51 1.57 12.03 -22.35
N ALA A 52 0.96 11.17 -23.16
CA ALA A 52 0.68 9.77 -22.84
C ALA A 52 1.92 8.98 -22.40
N HIS A 53 3.09 9.24 -23.00
CA HIS A 53 4.34 8.55 -22.68
C HIS A 53 4.90 8.91 -21.29
N ARG A 54 4.56 10.09 -20.77
CA ARG A 54 4.96 10.55 -19.43
C ARG A 54 4.03 10.02 -18.32
N HIS A 55 2.80 9.65 -18.70
CA HIS A 55 1.77 9.20 -17.78
C HIS A 55 1.20 7.83 -18.23
N PRO A 56 2.03 6.77 -18.22
CA PRO A 56 1.65 5.47 -18.79
C PRO A 56 0.45 4.83 -18.08
N HIS A 57 0.28 5.03 -16.76
CA HIS A 57 -0.89 4.56 -16.02
C HIS A 57 -2.18 5.18 -16.58
N ILE A 58 -2.21 6.51 -16.67
CA ILE A 58 -3.39 7.28 -17.11
C ILE A 58 -3.71 6.95 -18.56
N SER A 59 -2.69 6.93 -19.42
CA SER A 59 -2.84 6.57 -20.82
C SER A 59 -3.42 5.16 -21.01
N HIS A 60 -2.93 4.18 -20.22
CA HIS A 60 -3.45 2.82 -20.25
C HIS A 60 -4.93 2.77 -19.83
N ILE A 61 -5.29 3.44 -18.74
CA ILE A 61 -6.66 3.47 -18.23
C ILE A 61 -7.60 4.12 -19.26
N LEU A 62 -7.26 5.30 -19.78
CA LEU A 62 -8.10 6.02 -20.74
C LEU A 62 -8.27 5.26 -22.05
N ASN A 63 -7.16 4.80 -22.66
CA ASN A 63 -7.17 4.29 -24.01
C ASN A 63 -7.36 2.78 -24.10
N ASP A 64 -6.60 2.00 -23.31
CA ASP A 64 -6.56 0.54 -23.45
C ASP A 64 -7.70 -0.13 -22.64
N VAL A 65 -8.11 0.45 -21.49
CA VAL A 65 -9.15 -0.13 -20.64
C VAL A 65 -10.53 0.41 -21.00
N PHE A 66 -10.73 1.72 -20.95
CA PHE A 66 -12.05 2.32 -21.16
C PHE A 66 -12.31 2.77 -22.58
N GLY A 67 -11.27 2.82 -23.46
CA GLY A 67 -11.42 3.27 -24.84
C GLY A 67 -12.03 4.65 -24.95
N TYR A 68 -11.64 5.59 -24.06
CA TYR A 68 -12.24 6.91 -23.98
C TYR A 68 -12.05 7.69 -25.28
N ASP A 69 -13.15 7.97 -25.94
CA ASP A 69 -13.23 8.71 -27.21
C ASP A 69 -14.01 10.03 -27.10
N GLY A 70 -14.28 10.47 -25.85
CA GLY A 70 -14.99 11.72 -25.57
C GLY A 70 -14.15 12.98 -25.78
N VAL A 71 -14.69 14.11 -25.30
CA VAL A 71 -13.99 15.41 -25.37
C VAL A 71 -12.73 15.38 -24.50
N PRO A 72 -11.72 16.21 -24.82
CA PRO A 72 -10.50 16.30 -23.98
C PRO A 72 -10.84 16.60 -22.52
N LEU A 73 -9.99 16.08 -21.62
CA LEU A 73 -10.15 16.24 -20.18
C LEU A 73 -9.06 17.12 -19.57
N ARG A 74 -9.44 17.95 -18.64
CA ARG A 74 -8.56 18.54 -17.65
C ARG A 74 -8.53 17.60 -16.45
N MET A 75 -7.34 17.14 -16.09
CA MET A 75 -7.07 16.22 -14.98
C MET A 75 -6.32 16.96 -13.90
N GLU A 76 -6.92 17.07 -12.71
CA GLU A 76 -6.27 17.62 -11.51
C GLU A 76 -6.07 16.47 -10.53
N ILE A 77 -4.85 16.37 -9.98
CA ILE A 77 -4.45 15.30 -9.07
C ILE A 77 -3.93 15.91 -7.79
N SER A 78 -4.49 15.52 -6.65
CA SER A 78 -3.97 15.91 -5.35
C SER A 78 -3.62 14.69 -4.52
N SER A 79 -2.52 14.76 -3.77
CA SER A 79 -2.04 13.66 -2.95
C SER A 79 -1.76 14.13 -1.53
N GLY A 80 -2.36 13.44 -0.54
CA GLY A 80 -2.02 13.58 0.87
C GLY A 80 -0.90 12.65 1.34
N LEU A 81 -0.28 11.90 0.42
CA LEU A 81 0.77 10.93 0.73
C LEU A 81 2.16 11.54 0.59
N PHE A 82 3.09 11.10 1.43
CA PHE A 82 4.51 11.46 1.27
C PHE A 82 5.07 10.91 -0.04
N SER A 83 5.86 11.71 -0.72
CA SER A 83 6.50 11.31 -1.99
C SER A 83 7.57 10.25 -1.74
N ALA A 84 7.62 9.22 -2.58
CA ALA A 84 8.59 8.12 -2.53
C ALA A 84 8.70 7.41 -1.16
N ALA A 85 7.64 7.45 -0.35
CA ALA A 85 7.61 6.89 1.00
C ALA A 85 7.14 5.42 1.08
N GLY A 86 6.83 4.78 -0.05
CA GLY A 86 6.34 3.40 -0.07
C GLY A 86 4.86 3.25 0.32
N LEU A 87 4.08 4.34 0.29
CA LEU A 87 2.67 4.36 0.70
C LEU A 87 1.67 4.06 -0.44
N GLY A 88 2.14 3.58 -1.59
CA GLY A 88 1.26 3.16 -2.69
C GLY A 88 0.62 4.31 -3.48
N SER A 89 1.26 5.49 -3.58
CA SER A 89 0.70 6.66 -4.28
C SER A 89 0.38 6.40 -5.75
N SER A 90 1.21 5.64 -6.46
CA SER A 90 1.00 5.27 -7.86
C SER A 90 -0.24 4.38 -8.02
N ALA A 91 -0.40 3.38 -7.15
CA ALA A 91 -1.56 2.49 -7.14
C ALA A 91 -2.85 3.25 -6.79
N ALA A 92 -2.78 4.17 -5.81
CA ALA A 92 -3.91 5.03 -5.45
C ALA A 92 -4.31 5.93 -6.63
N LEU A 93 -3.33 6.51 -7.36
CA LEU A 93 -3.60 7.27 -8.58
C LEU A 93 -4.29 6.40 -9.63
N SER A 94 -3.78 5.20 -9.89
CA SER A 94 -4.36 4.28 -10.87
C SER A 94 -5.80 3.91 -10.54
N ASN A 95 -6.09 3.62 -9.26
CA ASN A 95 -7.45 3.28 -8.81
C ASN A 95 -8.40 4.50 -8.85
N ALA A 96 -7.96 5.67 -8.36
CA ALA A 96 -8.78 6.89 -8.39
C ALA A 96 -9.09 7.32 -9.84
N MET A 97 -8.08 7.25 -10.73
CA MET A 97 -8.27 7.54 -12.14
C MET A 97 -9.24 6.56 -12.79
N SER A 98 -9.12 5.27 -12.52
CA SER A 98 -10.03 4.23 -13.04
C SER A 98 -11.46 4.46 -12.59
N ALA A 99 -11.68 4.77 -11.32
CA ALA A 99 -13.00 5.09 -10.79
C ALA A 99 -13.60 6.35 -11.43
N ALA A 100 -12.79 7.41 -11.59
CA ALA A 100 -13.24 8.66 -12.21
C ALA A 100 -13.60 8.47 -13.68
N VAL A 101 -12.80 7.73 -14.45
CA VAL A 101 -13.08 7.43 -15.86
C VAL A 101 -14.29 6.51 -16.00
N GLN A 102 -14.43 5.48 -15.15
CA GLN A 102 -15.63 4.63 -15.13
C GLN A 102 -16.89 5.47 -14.88
N CYS A 103 -16.91 6.31 -13.86
CA CYS A 103 -18.04 7.17 -13.56
C CYS A 103 -18.36 8.14 -14.71
N LEU A 104 -17.36 8.61 -15.45
CA LEU A 104 -17.54 9.49 -16.60
C LEU A 104 -18.13 8.76 -17.82
N THR A 105 -17.70 7.51 -18.07
CA THR A 105 -18.08 6.72 -19.25
C THR A 105 -19.29 5.83 -19.01
N GLN A 106 -19.50 5.42 -17.77
CA GLN A 106 -20.52 4.45 -17.33
C GLN A 106 -21.20 4.96 -16.03
N PRO A 107 -21.90 6.11 -16.07
CA PRO A 107 -22.40 6.79 -14.86
C PRO A 107 -23.45 6.00 -14.06
N ASP A 108 -24.13 5.06 -14.70
CA ASP A 108 -25.15 4.21 -14.08
C ASP A 108 -24.61 2.92 -13.46
N ASP A 109 -23.32 2.62 -13.69
CA ASP A 109 -22.69 1.40 -13.18
C ASP A 109 -22.15 1.64 -11.75
N GLU A 110 -22.40 0.67 -10.88
CA GLU A 110 -21.81 0.65 -9.54
C GLU A 110 -20.29 0.44 -9.60
N ILE A 111 -19.58 1.06 -8.66
CA ILE A 111 -18.14 0.88 -8.51
C ILE A 111 -17.84 -0.52 -7.97
N ASP A 112 -17.24 -1.36 -8.81
CA ASP A 112 -16.70 -2.66 -8.41
C ASP A 112 -15.23 -2.52 -8.01
N SER A 113 -14.96 -2.54 -6.71
CA SER A 113 -13.60 -2.41 -6.16
C SER A 113 -12.66 -3.55 -6.61
N VAL A 114 -13.16 -4.75 -6.88
CA VAL A 114 -12.36 -5.86 -7.41
C VAL A 114 -11.93 -5.58 -8.84
N GLN A 115 -12.87 -5.11 -9.67
CA GLN A 115 -12.56 -4.71 -11.04
C GLN A 115 -11.55 -3.57 -11.06
N LEU A 116 -11.73 -2.55 -10.23
CA LEU A 116 -10.78 -1.43 -10.14
C LEU A 116 -9.39 -1.87 -9.64
N ALA A 117 -9.31 -2.80 -8.69
CA ALA A 117 -8.04 -3.39 -8.26
C ALA A 117 -7.30 -4.06 -9.42
N ARG A 118 -8.02 -4.80 -10.27
CA ARG A 118 -7.45 -5.46 -11.46
C ARG A 118 -6.98 -4.45 -12.52
N ILE A 119 -7.79 -3.41 -12.78
CA ILE A 119 -7.44 -2.33 -13.72
C ILE A 119 -6.20 -1.58 -13.20
N GLY A 120 -6.20 -1.20 -11.92
CA GLY A 120 -5.07 -0.54 -11.28
C GLY A 120 -3.79 -1.38 -11.36
N HIS A 121 -3.89 -2.69 -11.09
CA HIS A 121 -2.74 -3.60 -11.24
C HIS A 121 -2.22 -3.66 -12.68
N ALA A 122 -3.09 -3.75 -13.68
CA ALA A 122 -2.69 -3.73 -15.09
C ALA A 122 -1.98 -2.41 -15.46
N ALA A 123 -2.47 -1.27 -14.95
CA ALA A 123 -1.84 0.03 -15.16
C ALA A 123 -0.44 0.12 -14.51
N GLU A 124 -0.28 -0.40 -13.28
CA GLU A 124 1.02 -0.51 -12.62
C GLU A 124 1.99 -1.44 -13.38
N VAL A 125 1.52 -2.59 -13.85
CA VAL A 125 2.31 -3.51 -14.67
C VAL A 125 2.83 -2.82 -15.93
N LYS A 126 1.98 -2.03 -16.58
CA LYS A 126 2.35 -1.25 -17.78
C LYS A 126 3.42 -0.21 -17.46
N ALA A 127 3.27 0.50 -16.35
CA ALA A 127 4.18 1.56 -15.95
C ALA A 127 5.52 1.06 -15.41
N GLN A 128 5.53 -0.13 -14.77
CA GLN A 128 6.71 -0.74 -14.16
C GLN A 128 7.36 -1.82 -15.04
N ALA A 129 7.13 -1.77 -16.36
CA ALA A 129 7.71 -2.69 -17.32
C ALA A 129 7.51 -4.17 -16.97
N GLY A 130 6.31 -4.54 -16.53
CA GLY A 130 5.93 -5.93 -16.24
C GLY A 130 6.32 -6.46 -14.86
N ARG A 131 6.56 -5.58 -13.87
CA ARG A 131 7.06 -5.99 -12.54
C ARG A 131 6.28 -5.38 -11.37
N ALA A 132 4.96 -5.44 -11.40
CA ALA A 132 4.13 -4.93 -10.30
C ALA A 132 3.49 -6.08 -9.50
N SER A 133 3.48 -5.93 -8.17
CA SER A 133 2.66 -6.76 -7.26
C SER A 133 1.25 -6.18 -7.16
N PRO A 134 0.20 -6.99 -6.98
CA PRO A 134 -1.15 -6.48 -6.78
C PRO A 134 -1.40 -5.90 -5.38
N THR A 135 -0.44 -5.98 -4.47
CA THR A 135 -0.62 -5.60 -3.06
C THR A 135 -1.14 -4.17 -2.90
N ASP A 136 -0.49 -3.21 -3.56
CA ASP A 136 -0.79 -1.80 -3.40
C ASP A 136 -2.15 -1.46 -4.02
N THR A 137 -2.41 -1.96 -5.23
CA THR A 137 -3.67 -1.70 -5.95
C THR A 137 -4.85 -2.41 -5.31
N ALA A 138 -4.69 -3.66 -4.85
CA ALA A 138 -5.75 -4.37 -4.14
C ALA A 138 -6.11 -3.68 -2.82
N THR A 139 -5.11 -3.28 -2.03
CA THR A 139 -5.36 -2.59 -0.75
C THR A 139 -6.02 -1.24 -0.95
N SER A 140 -5.53 -0.46 -1.91
CA SER A 140 -6.10 0.85 -2.24
C SER A 140 -7.54 0.75 -2.79
N ALA A 141 -7.84 -0.26 -3.60
CA ALA A 141 -9.18 -0.44 -4.16
C ALA A 141 -10.17 -1.01 -3.13
N LEU A 142 -9.80 -2.08 -2.43
CA LEU A 142 -10.71 -2.79 -1.50
C LEU A 142 -10.88 -2.07 -0.17
N GLY A 143 -9.89 -1.29 0.26
CA GLY A 143 -9.85 -0.73 1.62
C GLY A 143 -9.71 -1.77 2.72
N GLY A 144 -9.74 -1.33 3.97
CA GLY A 144 -9.62 -2.20 5.13
C GLY A 144 -8.25 -2.85 5.26
N CYS A 145 -8.22 -4.10 5.72
CA CYS A 145 -7.03 -4.94 5.81
C CYS A 145 -7.05 -6.00 4.72
N VAL A 146 -6.03 -6.03 3.87
CA VAL A 146 -5.91 -6.95 2.74
C VAL A 146 -4.71 -7.86 2.95
N VAL A 147 -4.90 -9.16 2.73
CA VAL A 147 -3.83 -10.17 2.72
C VAL A 147 -3.51 -10.53 1.28
N VAL A 148 -2.24 -10.50 0.95
CA VAL A 148 -1.72 -10.96 -0.34
C VAL A 148 -0.73 -12.08 -0.10
N SER A 149 -0.94 -13.23 -0.71
CA SER A 149 -0.10 -14.43 -0.53
C SER A 149 -0.11 -15.30 -1.79
N GLY A 150 0.76 -16.30 -1.84
CA GLY A 150 0.74 -17.33 -2.90
C GLY A 150 -0.47 -18.26 -2.83
N ASP A 151 -1.01 -18.48 -1.62
CA ASP A 151 -2.15 -19.34 -1.34
C ASP A 151 -3.17 -18.63 -0.45
N ILE A 152 -4.38 -19.19 -0.32
CA ILE A 152 -5.41 -18.71 0.62
C ILE A 152 -4.90 -18.92 2.05
N VAL A 153 -5.08 -17.91 2.90
CA VAL A 153 -4.56 -17.85 4.26
C VAL A 153 -5.68 -18.00 5.27
N ASP A 154 -5.50 -18.84 6.28
CA ASP A 154 -6.46 -19.04 7.37
C ASP A 154 -6.70 -17.72 8.12
N GLY A 155 -7.95 -17.40 8.40
CA GLY A 155 -8.35 -16.16 9.11
C GLY A 155 -8.60 -14.97 8.20
N ALA A 156 -8.54 -15.15 6.87
CA ALA A 156 -8.92 -14.14 5.89
C ALA A 156 -9.92 -14.71 4.86
N GLU A 157 -10.83 -13.87 4.41
CA GLU A 157 -11.82 -14.21 3.39
C GLU A 157 -11.26 -13.99 1.99
N HIS A 158 -11.28 -15.01 1.14
CA HIS A 158 -10.82 -14.90 -0.24
C HIS A 158 -11.73 -13.96 -1.04
N VAL A 159 -11.11 -13.04 -1.79
CA VAL A 159 -11.81 -12.04 -2.62
C VAL A 159 -11.60 -12.35 -4.11
N PHE A 160 -10.34 -12.44 -4.56
CA PHE A 160 -10.01 -12.78 -5.94
C PHE A 160 -8.56 -13.23 -6.09
N ASP A 161 -8.25 -13.84 -7.22
CA ASP A 161 -6.88 -14.18 -7.60
C ASP A 161 -6.34 -13.20 -8.63
N ALA A 162 -5.04 -12.89 -8.55
CA ALA A 162 -4.28 -12.13 -9.52
C ALA A 162 -3.12 -12.97 -10.06
N SER A 163 -2.74 -12.75 -11.31
CA SER A 163 -1.55 -13.37 -11.89
C SER A 163 -0.82 -12.40 -12.79
N LEU A 164 0.48 -12.63 -12.96
CA LEU A 164 1.35 -11.85 -13.84
C LEU A 164 2.38 -12.79 -14.48
N VAL A 165 2.46 -12.73 -15.80
CA VAL A 165 3.51 -13.43 -16.54
C VAL A 165 4.72 -12.50 -16.63
N THR A 166 5.84 -12.92 -16.05
CA THR A 166 7.14 -12.22 -16.09
C THR A 166 8.15 -13.04 -16.88
N PRO A 167 9.29 -12.48 -17.27
CA PRO A 167 10.36 -13.26 -17.91
C PRO A 167 10.87 -14.43 -17.06
N GLU A 168 10.75 -14.30 -15.72
CA GLU A 168 11.16 -15.32 -14.75
C GLU A 168 10.11 -16.41 -14.52
N GLY A 169 8.89 -16.26 -15.07
CA GLY A 169 7.77 -17.19 -14.97
C GLY A 169 6.46 -16.54 -14.57
N GLU A 170 5.42 -17.36 -14.45
CA GLU A 170 4.11 -16.89 -13.96
C GLU A 170 4.14 -16.74 -12.44
N ARG A 171 3.71 -15.58 -11.94
CA ARG A 171 3.46 -15.32 -10.53
C ARG A 171 1.97 -15.29 -10.28
N LYS A 172 1.52 -15.91 -9.19
CA LYS A 172 0.11 -15.95 -8.77
C LYS A 172 -0.02 -15.44 -7.34
N TRP A 173 -1.14 -14.79 -7.07
CA TRP A 173 -1.48 -14.28 -5.75
C TRP A 173 -2.95 -14.50 -5.48
N SER A 174 -3.26 -14.96 -4.27
CA SER A 174 -4.59 -14.90 -3.69
C SER A 174 -4.73 -13.61 -2.88
N ILE A 175 -5.77 -12.84 -3.17
CA ILE A 175 -6.13 -11.62 -2.48
C ILE A 175 -7.27 -11.94 -1.53
N CYS A 176 -7.01 -11.75 -0.25
CA CYS A 176 -7.98 -11.99 0.81
C CYS A 176 -8.23 -10.73 1.63
N LYS A 177 -9.32 -10.64 2.36
CA LYS A 177 -9.66 -9.54 3.26
C LYS A 177 -9.81 -10.03 4.68
N VAL A 178 -9.30 -9.27 5.63
CA VAL A 178 -9.51 -9.51 7.06
C VAL A 178 -10.76 -8.78 7.51
N ASN A 179 -11.68 -9.50 8.11
CA ASN A 179 -12.85 -8.90 8.75
C ASN A 179 -12.43 -8.39 10.14
N LEU A 180 -12.20 -7.08 10.25
CA LEU A 180 -11.92 -6.46 11.53
C LEU A 180 -13.20 -6.40 12.37
N PRO A 181 -13.16 -6.69 13.68
CA PRO A 181 -14.29 -6.46 14.56
C PRO A 181 -14.76 -5.00 14.49
N PRO A 182 -16.07 -4.74 14.40
CA PRO A 182 -16.61 -3.38 14.19
C PRO A 182 -16.33 -2.42 15.35
N GLU A 183 -16.05 -2.94 16.54
CA GLU A 183 -15.71 -2.18 17.74
C GLU A 183 -14.24 -1.76 17.84
N ILE A 184 -13.40 -2.14 16.87
CA ILE A 184 -11.99 -1.73 16.86
C ILE A 184 -11.90 -0.22 16.68
N ASP A 185 -11.40 0.45 17.73
CA ASP A 185 -11.01 1.87 17.72
C ASP A 185 -9.49 1.96 17.89
N ALA A 186 -8.78 1.91 16.78
CA ALA A 186 -7.32 1.94 16.74
C ALA A 186 -6.82 2.84 15.63
N TRP A 187 -5.66 3.40 15.86
CA TRP A 187 -5.00 4.31 14.95
C TRP A 187 -3.66 3.75 14.50
N LEU A 188 -3.35 4.05 13.26
CA LEU A 188 -2.02 3.93 12.68
C LEU A 188 -1.41 5.33 12.58
N VAL A 189 -0.22 5.50 13.13
CA VAL A 189 0.54 6.73 12.90
C VAL A 189 1.80 6.37 12.14
N LEU A 190 1.90 6.90 10.93
CA LEU A 190 3.07 6.72 10.09
C LEU A 190 4.05 7.85 10.37
N GLY A 191 5.34 7.53 10.45
CA GLY A 191 6.41 8.52 10.59
C GLY A 191 7.32 8.49 9.37
N PHE A 192 7.31 9.54 8.57
CA PHE A 192 8.18 9.66 7.40
C PHE A 192 9.56 10.19 7.81
N THR A 193 10.62 9.49 7.40
CA THR A 193 12.01 9.84 7.71
C THR A 193 12.55 11.05 6.95
N GLY A 194 11.82 11.56 5.95
CA GLY A 194 12.32 12.56 5.00
C GLY A 194 13.19 11.98 3.88
N ILE A 195 13.50 10.68 3.92
CA ILE A 195 14.33 9.95 2.95
C ILE A 195 13.44 8.99 2.15
N GLY A 196 13.54 9.02 0.83
CA GLY A 196 12.78 8.09 -0.01
C GLY A 196 13.22 6.63 0.17
N SER A 197 12.29 5.69 0.00
CA SER A 197 12.58 4.25 0.05
C SER A 197 13.00 3.73 -1.33
N PRO A 198 14.25 3.23 -1.51
CA PRO A 198 14.72 2.68 -2.78
C PRO A 198 14.28 1.22 -2.94
N THR A 199 12.97 0.98 -3.14
CA THR A 199 12.34 -0.35 -3.11
C THR A 199 13.09 -1.42 -3.91
N GLY A 200 13.49 -1.11 -5.16
CA GLY A 200 14.19 -2.07 -6.02
C GLY A 200 15.56 -2.48 -5.46
N GLU A 201 16.30 -1.53 -4.90
CA GLU A 201 17.62 -1.77 -4.30
C GLU A 201 17.51 -2.60 -3.03
N MET A 202 16.51 -2.32 -2.18
CA MET A 202 16.26 -3.05 -0.93
C MET A 202 15.87 -4.50 -1.21
N VAL A 203 14.95 -4.74 -2.15
CA VAL A 203 14.56 -6.11 -2.54
C VAL A 203 15.76 -6.88 -3.13
N ALA A 204 16.55 -6.25 -3.99
CA ALA A 204 17.76 -6.85 -4.54
C ALA A 204 18.84 -7.08 -3.45
N GLY A 205 18.92 -6.20 -2.46
CA GLY A 205 19.81 -6.35 -1.29
C GLY A 205 19.49 -7.59 -0.48
N VAL A 206 18.21 -7.78 -0.14
CA VAL A 206 17.76 -8.97 0.59
C VAL A 206 18.03 -10.25 -0.22
N ALA A 207 17.78 -10.27 -1.53
CA ALA A 207 18.09 -11.43 -2.35
C ALA A 207 19.58 -11.81 -2.28
N ARG A 208 20.48 -10.81 -2.40
CA ARG A 208 21.92 -11.04 -2.24
C ARG A 208 22.30 -11.52 -0.84
N LEU A 209 21.68 -10.95 0.20
CA LEU A 209 21.94 -11.36 1.59
C LEU A 209 21.58 -12.84 1.81
N LEU A 210 20.43 -13.29 1.30
CA LEU A 210 20.00 -14.69 1.40
C LEU A 210 20.91 -15.66 0.64
N GLU A 211 21.52 -15.23 -0.48
CA GLU A 211 22.51 -16.01 -1.22
C GLU A 211 23.84 -16.11 -0.44
N GLN A 212 24.26 -15.03 0.21
CA GLN A 212 25.52 -14.95 0.95
C GLN A 212 25.43 -15.59 2.33
N ASP A 213 24.30 -15.46 3.00
CA ASP A 213 24.02 -16.03 4.31
C ASP A 213 22.68 -16.78 4.31
N PRO A 214 22.69 -18.09 3.96
CA PRO A 214 21.49 -18.91 3.97
C PRO A 214 20.77 -19.00 5.33
N SER A 215 21.44 -18.69 6.45
CA SER A 215 20.79 -18.68 7.76
C SER A 215 19.70 -17.61 7.88
N LYS A 216 19.76 -16.56 7.05
CA LYS A 216 18.75 -15.48 6.96
C LYS A 216 17.39 -15.95 6.41
N HIS A 217 17.32 -17.12 5.77
CA HIS A 217 16.03 -17.74 5.45
C HIS A 217 15.17 -17.99 6.70
N ALA A 218 15.81 -18.23 7.86
CA ALA A 218 15.09 -18.35 9.13
C ALA A 218 14.35 -17.07 9.54
N ASP A 219 14.87 -15.88 9.17
CA ASP A 219 14.21 -14.61 9.39
C ASP A 219 12.97 -14.46 8.48
N MET A 220 13.05 -14.90 7.21
CA MET A 220 11.89 -14.94 6.31
C MET A 220 10.78 -15.84 6.83
N GLU A 221 11.13 -17.06 7.27
CA GLU A 221 10.16 -17.97 7.88
C GLU A 221 9.59 -17.42 9.20
N ALA A 222 10.41 -16.70 9.99
CA ALA A 222 9.95 -16.05 11.20
C ALA A 222 8.96 -14.94 10.88
N ILE A 223 9.20 -14.11 9.86
CA ILE A 223 8.26 -13.08 9.38
C ILE A 223 6.95 -13.73 8.94
N ALA A 224 6.99 -14.86 8.21
CA ALA A 224 5.78 -15.57 7.80
C ALA A 224 4.94 -16.03 9.01
N ARG A 225 5.58 -16.62 10.04
CA ARG A 225 4.90 -17.04 11.28
C ARG A 225 4.35 -15.84 12.07
N ILE A 226 5.10 -14.73 12.15
CA ILE A 226 4.66 -13.49 12.79
C ILE A 226 3.46 -12.91 12.04
N THR A 227 3.48 -12.94 10.72
CA THR A 227 2.35 -12.48 9.88
C THR A 227 1.09 -13.27 10.18
N GLN A 228 1.18 -14.61 10.27
CA GLN A 228 0.03 -15.46 10.61
C GLN A 228 -0.49 -15.18 12.03
N ALA A 229 0.40 -14.98 13.00
CA ALA A 229 0.00 -14.62 14.37
C ALA A 229 -0.65 -13.22 14.42
N GLY A 230 -0.08 -12.24 13.73
CA GLY A 230 -0.64 -10.90 13.60
C GLY A 230 -2.01 -10.89 12.92
N LEU A 231 -2.19 -11.68 11.87
CA LEU A 231 -3.46 -11.86 11.19
C LEU A 231 -4.54 -12.43 12.12
N THR A 232 -4.21 -13.48 12.86
CA THR A 232 -5.11 -14.07 13.87
C THR A 232 -5.48 -13.04 14.95
N ALA A 233 -4.52 -12.26 15.43
CA ALA A 233 -4.74 -11.21 16.43
C ALA A 233 -5.64 -10.09 15.89
N LEU A 234 -5.44 -9.66 14.63
CA LEU A 234 -6.30 -8.67 13.96
C LEU A 234 -7.75 -9.13 13.89
N GLY A 235 -8.00 -10.36 13.41
CA GLY A 235 -9.34 -10.93 13.32
C GLY A 235 -10.02 -11.11 14.69
N ALA A 236 -9.23 -11.29 15.75
CA ALA A 236 -9.72 -11.36 17.12
C ALA A 236 -9.86 -9.99 17.82
N GLY A 237 -9.43 -8.89 17.19
CA GLY A 237 -9.42 -7.55 17.80
C GLY A 237 -8.41 -7.38 18.94
N ASN A 238 -7.42 -8.28 19.05
CA ASN A 238 -6.39 -8.22 20.10
C ASN A 238 -5.24 -7.31 19.65
N LEU A 239 -5.41 -6.01 19.89
CA LEU A 239 -4.48 -4.97 19.45
C LEU A 239 -3.10 -5.06 20.10
N GLU A 240 -3.03 -5.50 21.39
CA GLU A 240 -1.76 -5.74 22.07
C GLU A 240 -0.94 -6.84 21.39
N ALA A 241 -1.59 -7.94 21.01
CA ALA A 241 -0.92 -9.02 20.28
C ALA A 241 -0.51 -8.59 18.87
N VAL A 242 -1.30 -7.72 18.20
CA VAL A 242 -0.92 -7.09 16.93
C VAL A 242 0.34 -6.26 17.12
N GLY A 243 0.39 -5.40 18.12
CA GLY A 243 1.54 -4.57 18.44
C GLY A 243 2.81 -5.39 18.73
N MET A 244 2.69 -6.44 19.55
CA MET A 244 3.81 -7.36 19.83
C MET A 244 4.33 -8.03 18.56
N ALA A 245 3.43 -8.42 17.64
CA ALA A 245 3.81 -9.00 16.36
C ALA A 245 4.51 -7.97 15.46
N MET A 246 4.08 -6.69 15.47
CA MET A 246 4.76 -5.60 14.76
C MET A 246 6.20 -5.41 15.26
N ASP A 247 6.41 -5.36 16.57
CA ASP A 247 7.74 -5.23 17.16
C ASP A 247 8.64 -6.43 16.81
N ALA A 248 8.11 -7.66 16.90
CA ALA A 248 8.83 -8.85 16.53
C ALA A 248 9.20 -8.86 15.03
N CYS A 249 8.31 -8.37 14.16
CA CYS A 249 8.57 -8.23 12.73
C CYS A 249 9.69 -7.22 12.47
N HIS A 250 9.72 -6.08 13.16
CA HIS A 250 10.77 -5.07 13.03
C HIS A 250 12.16 -5.64 13.30
N VAL A 251 12.31 -6.43 14.37
CA VAL A 251 13.57 -7.10 14.69
C VAL A 251 14.05 -8.01 13.55
N ARG A 252 13.14 -8.72 12.88
CA ARG A 252 13.51 -9.55 11.71
C ARG A 252 13.90 -8.71 10.50
N LEU A 253 13.21 -7.59 10.27
CA LEU A 253 13.54 -6.65 9.20
C LEU A 253 14.91 -5.98 9.44
N GLN A 254 15.24 -5.65 10.68
CA GLN A 254 16.60 -5.20 11.04
C GLN A 254 17.66 -6.29 10.74
N SER A 255 17.37 -7.55 11.08
CA SER A 255 18.26 -8.69 10.79
C SER A 255 18.45 -8.91 9.28
N LEU A 256 17.47 -8.56 8.45
CA LEU A 256 17.55 -8.57 6.99
C LEU A 256 18.22 -7.31 6.39
N GLU A 257 18.75 -6.43 7.23
CA GLU A 257 19.48 -5.21 6.85
C GLU A 257 18.64 -4.22 6.02
N VAL A 258 17.30 -4.21 6.24
CA VAL A 258 16.40 -3.32 5.51
C VAL A 258 15.95 -2.11 6.33
N SER A 259 16.29 -2.02 7.62
CA SER A 259 16.09 -0.80 8.39
C SER A 259 17.20 0.22 8.14
N SER A 260 17.00 1.44 8.61
CA SER A 260 17.98 2.51 8.61
C SER A 260 18.05 3.15 10.00
N PRO A 261 19.14 3.89 10.33
CA PRO A 261 19.23 4.60 11.60
C PRO A 261 18.07 5.57 11.85
N GLU A 262 17.55 6.22 10.81
CA GLU A 262 16.42 7.14 10.89
C GLU A 262 15.12 6.39 11.17
N LEU A 263 14.87 5.25 10.51
CA LEU A 263 13.71 4.39 10.78
C LEU A 263 13.76 3.85 12.20
N ASP A 264 14.91 3.35 12.63
CA ASP A 264 15.08 2.81 14.00
C ASP A 264 14.88 3.90 15.04
N ALA A 265 15.38 5.11 14.81
CA ALA A 265 15.18 6.26 15.71
C ALA A 265 13.69 6.62 15.86
N LEU A 266 12.93 6.65 14.77
CA LEU A 266 11.49 6.90 14.84
C LEU A 266 10.74 5.77 15.55
N VAL A 267 11.07 4.50 15.26
CA VAL A 267 10.45 3.34 15.91
C VAL A 267 10.71 3.38 17.42
N GLU A 268 11.92 3.63 17.86
CA GLU A 268 12.25 3.71 19.31
C GLU A 268 11.56 4.90 20.00
N ALA A 269 11.45 6.05 19.32
CA ALA A 269 10.78 7.24 19.88
C ALA A 269 9.30 7.01 20.18
N VAL A 270 8.60 6.20 19.37
CA VAL A 270 7.16 5.96 19.54
C VAL A 270 6.82 4.79 20.47
N ARG A 271 7.77 3.89 20.80
CA ARG A 271 7.51 2.71 21.65
C ARG A 271 6.80 3.03 22.97
N PRO A 272 7.12 4.12 23.72
CA PRO A 272 6.44 4.42 24.99
C PRO A 272 4.95 4.80 24.84
N HIS A 273 4.50 5.11 23.63
CA HIS A 273 3.16 5.64 23.33
C HIS A 273 2.38 4.78 22.33
N SER A 274 2.92 3.62 21.94
CA SER A 274 2.31 2.71 20.98
C SER A 274 2.14 1.31 21.54
N LEU A 275 1.24 0.54 20.98
CA LEU A 275 1.08 -0.89 21.24
C LEU A 275 2.18 -1.71 20.55
N GLY A 276 2.74 -1.17 19.46
CA GLY A 276 3.87 -1.71 18.73
C GLY A 276 4.19 -0.85 17.51
N ALA A 277 5.44 -0.94 17.02
CA ALA A 277 5.91 -0.12 15.92
C ALA A 277 6.98 -0.84 15.08
N LYS A 278 7.01 -0.54 13.79
CA LYS A 278 7.97 -1.11 12.84
C LYS A 278 8.13 -0.24 11.60
N LEU A 279 9.20 -0.44 10.85
CA LEU A 279 9.27 0.08 9.49
C LEU A 279 8.14 -0.50 8.63
N THR A 280 7.68 0.20 7.61
CA THR A 280 6.70 -0.28 6.63
C THR A 280 7.24 -0.13 5.21
N GLY A 281 6.94 -1.11 4.35
CA GLY A 281 7.42 -1.16 2.97
C GLY A 281 8.81 -1.78 2.85
N ALA A 282 9.60 -1.33 1.86
CA ALA A 282 10.88 -1.96 1.54
C ALA A 282 12.02 -1.59 2.50
N GLY A 283 11.90 -0.50 3.26
CA GLY A 283 12.97 -0.01 4.12
C GLY A 283 14.00 0.85 3.38
N GLY A 284 15.17 1.03 4.01
CA GLY A 284 16.23 1.92 3.53
C GLY A 284 15.89 3.41 3.57
N GLY A 285 14.76 3.76 4.17
CA GLY A 285 14.09 5.05 4.23
C GLY A 285 12.58 4.85 4.19
N GLY A 286 11.83 5.86 3.76
CA GLY A 286 10.36 5.83 3.73
C GLY A 286 9.77 6.03 5.12
N CYS A 287 8.80 5.20 5.48
CA CYS A 287 8.03 5.34 6.71
C CYS A 287 8.25 4.19 7.71
N MET A 288 8.05 4.51 8.97
CA MET A 288 7.65 3.56 9.99
C MET A 288 6.14 3.65 10.22
N VAL A 289 5.54 2.66 10.88
CA VAL A 289 4.14 2.64 11.31
C VAL A 289 4.05 2.20 12.77
N ALA A 290 3.26 2.92 13.55
CA ALA A 290 2.92 2.58 14.94
C ALA A 290 1.43 2.33 15.07
N LEU A 291 1.04 1.27 15.78
CA LEU A 291 -0.32 1.00 16.22
C LEU A 291 -0.54 1.62 17.59
N THR A 292 -1.60 2.41 17.79
CA THR A 292 -1.82 3.14 19.03
C THR A 292 -3.27 3.50 19.28
N ASN A 293 -3.60 3.74 20.57
CA ASN A 293 -4.84 4.40 21.01
C ASN A 293 -4.62 5.88 21.34
N GLU A 294 -3.37 6.38 21.26
CA GLU A 294 -2.97 7.75 21.57
C GLU A 294 -2.27 8.42 20.37
N PRO A 295 -2.96 8.62 19.23
CA PRO A 295 -2.31 8.99 17.96
C PRO A 295 -1.58 10.33 18.02
N GLN A 296 -2.06 11.30 18.79
CA GLN A 296 -1.42 12.62 18.95
C GLN A 296 -0.08 12.52 19.66
N ARG A 297 0.02 11.69 20.70
CA ARG A 297 1.29 11.47 21.44
C ARG A 297 2.34 10.79 20.57
N VAL A 298 1.89 9.83 19.75
CA VAL A 298 2.79 9.17 18.79
C VAL A 298 3.24 10.16 17.72
N ALA A 299 2.33 11.00 17.19
CA ALA A 299 2.68 12.03 16.23
C ALA A 299 3.71 13.03 16.79
N GLU A 300 3.51 13.53 18.00
CA GLU A 300 4.45 14.41 18.70
C GLU A 300 5.83 13.74 18.88
N ALA A 301 5.86 12.45 19.25
CA ALA A 301 7.11 11.70 19.39
C ALA A 301 7.86 11.58 18.05
N ILE A 302 7.14 11.37 16.95
CA ILE A 302 7.70 11.34 15.59
C ILE A 302 8.32 12.70 15.24
N GLU A 303 7.60 13.81 15.49
CA GLU A 303 8.10 15.17 15.23
C GLU A 303 9.35 15.49 16.04
N VAL A 304 9.35 15.16 17.32
CA VAL A 304 10.53 15.36 18.21
C VAL A 304 11.73 14.55 17.72
N ALA A 305 11.50 13.37 17.17
CA ALA A 305 12.55 12.53 16.58
C ALA A 305 12.98 12.97 15.15
N GLY A 306 12.38 14.04 14.61
CA GLY A 306 12.75 14.62 13.32
C GLY A 306 12.00 14.04 12.12
N GLY A 307 10.98 13.21 12.34
CA GLY A 307 10.10 12.68 11.29
C GLY A 307 8.88 13.56 11.03
N THR A 308 8.13 13.23 10.00
CA THR A 308 6.84 13.87 9.69
C THR A 308 5.71 12.87 9.90
N PRO A 309 4.76 13.13 10.82
CA PRO A 309 3.68 12.20 11.12
C PRO A 309 2.53 12.28 10.12
N LEU A 310 1.85 11.14 9.92
CA LEU A 310 0.57 11.04 9.25
C LEU A 310 -0.32 10.10 10.07
N ILE A 311 -1.44 10.62 10.56
CA ILE A 311 -2.40 9.87 11.39
C ILE A 311 -3.49 9.30 10.49
N SER A 312 -3.83 8.03 10.71
CA SER A 312 -4.91 7.33 10.01
C SER A 312 -5.65 6.41 10.97
N ARG A 313 -6.94 6.16 10.70
CA ARG A 313 -7.63 5.04 11.33
C ARG A 313 -7.13 3.71 10.77
N LEU A 314 -7.25 2.66 11.57
CA LEU A 314 -6.95 1.30 11.11
C LEU A 314 -8.03 0.85 10.11
N GLY A 315 -7.65 0.62 8.87
CA GLY A 315 -8.55 0.03 7.87
C GLY A 315 -9.49 1.04 7.19
N ALA A 316 -8.95 2.11 6.62
CA ALA A 316 -9.69 3.11 5.86
C ALA A 316 -10.51 2.51 4.69
N GLU A 317 -11.56 3.22 4.27
CA GLU A 317 -12.36 2.85 3.09
C GLU A 317 -11.52 2.82 1.82
N GLY A 318 -11.91 1.94 0.88
CA GLY A 318 -11.28 1.82 -0.42
C GLY A 318 -11.61 2.96 -1.39
N VAL A 319 -11.38 2.69 -2.67
CA VAL A 319 -11.68 3.63 -3.75
C VAL A 319 -13.16 4.02 -3.76
N ARG A 320 -13.44 5.31 -4.00
CA ARG A 320 -14.82 5.85 -4.03
C ARG A 320 -14.93 7.09 -4.89
N ILE A 321 -16.14 7.35 -5.38
CA ILE A 321 -16.49 8.61 -6.00
C ILE A 321 -16.81 9.64 -4.89
N LEU A 322 -16.30 10.85 -5.07
CA LEU A 322 -16.59 11.98 -4.19
C LEU A 322 -17.77 12.78 -4.76
N THR A 323 -18.79 12.97 -3.95
CA THR A 323 -20.00 13.74 -4.29
C THR A 323 -19.81 15.25 -4.10
#